data_de4c3a25949c9d0ceb9e314a6eab8702
#
_entry.id   de4c3a25949c9d0ceb9e314a6eab8702
#
_cell.length_a   1.000
_cell.length_b   1.000
_cell.length_c   1.000
_cell.angle_alpha   90.00
_cell.angle_beta   90.00
_cell.angle_gamma   90.00
#
_symmetry.space_group_name_H-M   'P 1'
#
loop_
_entity.id
_entity.type
_entity.pdbx_description
1 polymer ?
#
loop_
_entity_poly.entity_id
_entity_poly.type
_entity_poly.pdbx_seq_one_letter_code
_entity_poly.pdbx_strand_id
1 'polypeptide(L)'
;MKGIIALLVATLIWGSTFVAQSVGLDLIEPFTFQVGRTVLAVPFMVILLLIQNPKDFLSSWKNPKLWKAGIPCGVALFAASGLQQMGMVHTDAGKSGFLTAMYIILVPLLGIFMKRKPSKTIYISVVLAVAGLYLLSCVGVTTINRGDLMLLGCALAFAFQILFVEIFGNGLNGVQLNCAQCIVNGVLSAIVMLLFEEPNMEAITACWLPLMYAGILSMGVAFTLQIVGQKYLDSAPASIIMSLESVFAVLAGWLILGETMTTAETIGCVLMFAAVILSQIPESIIKKKT
;
A
#
# COMPACT_ATOMS: atom_id res chain seq x y z
N MET A 1 13.35 11.77 10.23
CA MET A 1 12.81 10.76 11.15
C MET A 1 11.28 10.62 11.11
N LYS A 2 10.49 11.72 11.21
CA LYS A 2 9.00 11.62 11.23
C LYS A 2 8.41 10.86 10.03
N GLY A 3 8.88 11.14 8.80
CA GLY A 3 8.40 10.45 7.60
C GLY A 3 8.71 8.95 7.58
N ILE A 4 9.91 8.55 8.00
CA ILE A 4 10.31 7.14 8.08
C ILE A 4 9.45 6.39 9.08
N ILE A 5 9.22 6.96 10.28
CA ILE A 5 8.38 6.33 11.30
C ILE A 5 6.94 6.17 10.80
N ALA A 6 6.38 7.19 10.14
CA ALA A 6 5.04 7.10 9.57
C ALA A 6 4.93 5.96 8.55
N LEU A 7 5.91 5.82 7.65
CA LEU A 7 5.92 4.75 6.67
C LEU A 7 6.15 3.36 7.30
N LEU A 8 7.02 3.25 8.31
CA LEU A 8 7.22 1.98 9.03
C LEU A 8 5.95 1.51 9.75
N VAL A 9 5.21 2.43 10.38
CA VAL A 9 3.92 2.08 11.00
C VAL A 9 2.89 1.68 9.93
N ALA A 10 2.85 2.39 8.80
CA ALA A 10 1.97 2.04 7.70
C ALA A 10 2.26 0.62 7.16
N THR A 11 3.53 0.27 6.96
CA THR A 11 3.93 -1.05 6.46
C THR A 11 3.65 -2.17 7.43
N LEU A 12 3.79 -1.93 8.74
CA LEU A 12 3.40 -2.89 9.77
C LEU A 12 1.89 -3.21 9.70
N ILE A 13 1.06 -2.17 9.54
CA ILE A 13 -0.38 -2.34 9.39
C ILE A 13 -0.69 -3.06 8.07
N TRP A 14 -0.06 -2.69 6.96
CA TRP A 14 -0.33 -3.34 5.66
C TRP A 14 0.12 -4.79 5.63
N GLY A 15 1.28 -5.12 6.21
CA GLY A 15 1.75 -6.50 6.30
C GLY A 15 0.73 -7.41 6.98
N SER A 16 0.23 -7.01 8.14
CA SER A 16 -0.83 -7.76 8.83
C SER A 16 -2.19 -7.69 8.13
N THR A 17 -2.44 -6.67 7.29
CA THR A 17 -3.68 -6.55 6.51
C THR A 17 -3.80 -7.64 5.44
N PHE A 18 -2.70 -8.18 4.89
CA PHE A 18 -2.77 -9.28 3.93
C PHE A 18 -3.48 -10.51 4.52
N VAL A 19 -3.25 -10.81 5.79
CA VAL A 19 -3.97 -11.89 6.50
C VAL A 19 -5.46 -11.57 6.61
N ALA A 20 -5.81 -10.35 7.02
CA ALA A 20 -7.21 -9.94 7.12
C ALA A 20 -7.92 -9.95 5.76
N GLN A 21 -7.23 -9.55 4.68
CA GLN A 21 -7.75 -9.60 3.31
C GLN A 21 -7.97 -11.04 2.85
N SER A 22 -7.02 -11.94 3.09
CA SER A 22 -7.16 -13.36 2.73
C SER A 22 -8.39 -13.97 3.41
N VAL A 23 -8.51 -13.81 4.73
CA VAL A 23 -9.69 -14.30 5.49
C VAL A 23 -10.99 -13.65 4.99
N GLY A 24 -10.95 -12.37 4.64
CA GLY A 24 -12.12 -11.67 4.13
C GLY A 24 -12.58 -12.16 2.76
N LEU A 25 -11.63 -12.49 1.88
CA LEU A 25 -11.91 -13.01 0.54
C LEU A 25 -12.45 -14.45 0.52
N ASP A 26 -12.25 -15.20 1.60
CA ASP A 26 -12.92 -16.50 1.79
C ASP A 26 -14.43 -16.36 2.09
N LEU A 27 -14.87 -15.18 2.53
CA LEU A 27 -16.25 -14.91 2.95
C LEU A 27 -17.04 -14.09 1.93
N ILE A 28 -16.42 -13.10 1.31
CA ILE A 28 -17.08 -12.15 0.40
C ILE A 28 -16.20 -11.84 -0.82
N GLU A 29 -16.85 -11.40 -1.89
CA GLU A 29 -16.21 -11.10 -3.17
C GLU A 29 -15.29 -9.85 -3.10
N PRO A 30 -14.31 -9.73 -4.03
CA PRO A 30 -13.27 -8.71 -4.00
C PRO A 30 -13.77 -7.26 -3.90
N PHE A 31 -14.74 -6.87 -4.73
CA PHE A 31 -15.25 -5.48 -4.71
C PHE A 31 -16.26 -5.25 -3.58
N THR A 32 -16.98 -6.29 -3.14
CA THR A 32 -17.79 -6.23 -1.91
C THR A 32 -16.90 -5.96 -0.70
N PHE A 33 -15.75 -6.63 -0.59
CA PHE A 33 -14.76 -6.33 0.45
C PHE A 33 -14.20 -4.91 0.32
N GLN A 34 -13.90 -4.47 -0.91
CA GLN A 34 -13.37 -3.14 -1.19
C GLN A 34 -14.35 -2.02 -0.80
N VAL A 35 -15.62 -2.19 -1.11
CA VAL A 35 -16.68 -1.26 -0.70
C VAL A 35 -16.87 -1.27 0.81
N GLY A 36 -16.94 -2.46 1.43
CA GLY A 36 -17.12 -2.61 2.87
C GLY A 36 -16.04 -1.90 3.68
N ARG A 37 -14.75 -2.11 3.33
CA ARG A 37 -13.66 -1.42 4.01
C ARG A 37 -13.67 0.10 3.77
N THR A 38 -14.11 0.57 2.59
CA THR A 38 -14.21 2.01 2.30
C THR A 38 -15.34 2.67 3.09
N VAL A 39 -16.48 1.99 3.23
CA VAL A 39 -17.63 2.46 4.04
C VAL A 39 -17.24 2.65 5.51
N LEU A 40 -16.28 1.88 6.01
CA LEU A 40 -15.75 2.06 7.38
C LEU A 40 -14.65 3.14 7.45
N ALA A 41 -13.78 3.20 6.45
CA ALA A 41 -12.65 4.12 6.42
C ALA A 41 -13.09 5.60 6.27
N VAL A 42 -14.04 5.87 5.37
CA VAL A 42 -14.45 7.25 5.06
C VAL A 42 -15.10 7.94 6.27
N PRO A 43 -16.11 7.36 6.96
CA PRO A 43 -16.66 7.96 8.17
C PRO A 43 -15.61 8.16 9.28
N PHE A 44 -14.71 7.19 9.49
CA PHE A 44 -13.60 7.32 10.44
C PHE A 44 -12.74 8.55 10.14
N MET A 45 -12.32 8.73 8.89
CA MET A 45 -11.52 9.90 8.49
C MET A 45 -12.32 11.21 8.56
N VAL A 46 -13.61 11.20 8.23
CA VAL A 46 -14.51 12.35 8.39
C VAL A 46 -14.59 12.79 9.86
N ILE A 47 -14.74 11.84 10.79
CA ILE A 47 -14.75 12.13 12.22
C ILE A 47 -13.41 12.75 12.65
N LEU A 48 -12.27 12.21 12.20
CA LEU A 48 -10.95 12.78 12.48
C LEU A 48 -10.82 14.22 11.96
N LEU A 49 -11.31 14.50 10.75
CA LEU A 49 -11.27 15.84 10.16
C LEU A 49 -12.16 16.83 10.92
N LEU A 50 -13.33 16.39 11.37
CA LEU A 50 -14.24 17.20 12.20
C LEU A 50 -13.59 17.55 13.54
N ILE A 51 -12.84 16.63 14.15
CA ILE A 51 -12.10 16.87 15.40
C ILE A 51 -10.94 17.83 15.16
N GLN A 52 -10.19 17.67 14.05
CA GLN A 52 -9.01 18.49 13.75
C GLN A 52 -9.37 19.94 13.39
N ASN A 53 -10.41 20.17 12.59
CA ASN A 53 -10.79 21.49 12.05
C ASN A 53 -12.30 21.60 11.82
N PRO A 54 -13.10 21.70 12.88
CA PRO A 54 -14.55 21.75 12.76
C PRO A 54 -15.06 22.98 11.98
N LYS A 55 -14.35 24.13 12.13
CA LYS A 55 -14.76 25.40 11.49
C LYS A 55 -14.55 25.42 9.98
N ASP A 56 -13.47 24.79 9.52
CA ASP A 56 -13.09 24.81 8.10
C ASP A 56 -13.45 23.51 7.36
N PHE A 57 -14.13 22.58 8.04
CA PHE A 57 -14.44 21.27 7.47
C PHE A 57 -15.13 21.38 6.10
N LEU A 58 -16.26 22.09 6.02
CA LEU A 58 -17.03 22.20 4.77
C LEU A 58 -16.31 23.04 3.71
N SER A 59 -15.61 24.10 4.10
CA SER A 59 -14.87 24.95 3.18
C SER A 59 -13.68 24.24 2.54
N SER A 60 -13.02 23.38 3.30
CA SER A 60 -11.84 22.63 2.84
C SER A 60 -12.17 21.64 1.71
N TRP A 61 -13.38 21.07 1.68
CA TRP A 61 -13.85 20.18 0.61
C TRP A 61 -14.14 20.90 -0.72
N LYS A 62 -14.32 22.22 -0.69
CA LYS A 62 -14.48 23.05 -1.89
C LYS A 62 -13.15 23.39 -2.56
N ASN A 63 -12.02 23.05 -1.96
CA ASN A 63 -10.70 23.33 -2.49
C ASN A 63 -10.45 22.51 -3.79
N PRO A 64 -10.30 23.14 -4.96
CA PRO A 64 -10.08 22.42 -6.22
C PRO A 64 -8.76 21.66 -6.25
N LYS A 65 -7.74 22.08 -5.47
CA LYS A 65 -6.46 21.34 -5.35
C LYS A 65 -6.65 19.97 -4.73
N LEU A 66 -7.61 19.84 -3.78
CA LEU A 66 -7.91 18.56 -3.14
C LEU A 66 -8.39 17.54 -4.18
N TRP A 67 -9.34 17.92 -5.03
CA TRP A 67 -9.90 17.01 -6.03
C TRP A 67 -8.96 16.77 -7.21
N LYS A 68 -8.13 17.76 -7.59
CA LYS A 68 -7.04 17.56 -8.56
C LYS A 68 -6.02 16.52 -8.10
N ALA A 69 -5.81 16.37 -6.80
CA ALA A 69 -4.99 15.32 -6.22
C ALA A 69 -5.81 14.04 -5.93
N GLY A 70 -6.97 14.17 -5.30
CA GLY A 70 -7.79 13.06 -4.83
C GLY A 70 -8.31 12.16 -5.94
N ILE A 71 -8.70 12.74 -7.09
CA ILE A 71 -9.22 11.94 -8.22
C ILE A 71 -8.13 11.04 -8.82
N PRO A 72 -6.97 11.54 -9.29
CA PRO A 72 -5.95 10.65 -9.86
C PRO A 72 -5.40 9.65 -8.83
N CYS A 73 -5.19 10.07 -7.56
CA CYS A 73 -4.80 9.14 -6.50
C CYS A 73 -5.86 8.08 -6.27
N GLY A 74 -7.15 8.46 -6.26
CA GLY A 74 -8.26 7.53 -6.03
C GLY A 74 -8.50 6.56 -7.17
N VAL A 75 -8.34 6.99 -8.43
CA VAL A 75 -8.40 6.12 -9.61
C VAL A 75 -7.25 5.12 -9.59
N ALA A 76 -6.03 5.58 -9.30
CA ALA A 76 -4.88 4.68 -9.17
C ALA A 76 -5.04 3.71 -8.00
N LEU A 77 -5.58 4.17 -6.86
CA LEU A 77 -5.88 3.32 -5.70
C LEU A 77 -6.96 2.28 -6.03
N PHE A 78 -8.00 2.66 -6.76
CA PHE A 78 -9.04 1.73 -7.22
C PHE A 78 -8.45 0.62 -8.10
N ALA A 79 -7.67 0.99 -9.11
CA ALA A 79 -7.02 0.02 -9.99
C ALA A 79 -6.05 -0.89 -9.20
N ALA A 80 -5.23 -0.31 -8.31
CA ALA A 80 -4.30 -1.06 -7.50
C ALA A 80 -4.99 -2.04 -6.57
N SER A 81 -5.90 -1.55 -5.73
CA SER A 81 -6.56 -2.37 -4.72
C SER A 81 -7.58 -3.35 -5.33
N GLY A 82 -8.25 -3.00 -6.42
CA GLY A 82 -9.12 -3.91 -7.16
C GLY A 82 -8.32 -5.09 -7.75
N LEU A 83 -7.24 -4.79 -8.47
CA LEU A 83 -6.35 -5.83 -9.02
C LEU A 83 -5.69 -6.66 -7.91
N GLN A 84 -5.35 -6.05 -6.76
CA GLN A 84 -4.82 -6.78 -5.62
C GLN A 84 -5.83 -7.79 -5.08
N GLN A 85 -7.05 -7.37 -4.81
CA GLN A 85 -8.10 -8.25 -4.29
C GLN A 85 -8.42 -9.39 -5.26
N MET A 86 -8.58 -9.07 -6.56
CA MET A 86 -8.82 -10.08 -7.60
C MET A 86 -7.64 -11.06 -7.73
N GLY A 87 -6.41 -10.57 -7.63
CA GLY A 87 -5.20 -11.38 -7.70
C GLY A 87 -5.06 -12.33 -6.49
N MET A 88 -5.40 -11.86 -5.30
CA MET A 88 -5.33 -12.63 -4.06
C MET A 88 -6.32 -13.81 -4.00
N VAL A 89 -7.39 -13.79 -4.79
CA VAL A 89 -8.29 -14.96 -4.95
C VAL A 89 -7.55 -16.16 -5.57
N HIS A 90 -6.49 -15.90 -6.33
CA HIS A 90 -5.77 -16.94 -7.10
C HIS A 90 -4.32 -17.13 -6.64
N THR A 91 -3.85 -16.36 -5.68
CA THR A 91 -2.44 -16.32 -5.27
C THR A 91 -2.33 -16.19 -3.76
N ASP A 92 -1.46 -16.96 -3.12
CA ASP A 92 -1.24 -16.94 -1.68
C ASP A 92 -0.82 -15.55 -1.18
N ALA A 93 -1.14 -15.24 0.07
CA ALA A 93 -0.89 -13.92 0.68
C ALA A 93 0.59 -13.51 0.62
N GLY A 94 1.52 -14.44 0.89
CA GLY A 94 2.97 -14.18 0.82
C GLY A 94 3.44 -13.79 -0.58
N LYS A 95 3.04 -14.55 -1.62
CA LYS A 95 3.35 -14.26 -3.01
C LYS A 95 2.65 -12.98 -3.48
N SER A 96 1.43 -12.72 -3.01
CA SER A 96 0.70 -11.50 -3.30
C SER A 96 1.41 -10.27 -2.75
N GLY A 97 1.94 -10.34 -1.53
CA GLY A 97 2.77 -9.28 -0.95
C GLY A 97 4.05 -9.02 -1.77
N PHE A 98 4.75 -10.08 -2.22
CA PHE A 98 5.91 -9.95 -3.09
C PHE A 98 5.59 -9.24 -4.40
N LEU A 99 4.58 -9.73 -5.13
CA LEU A 99 4.22 -9.19 -6.44
C LEU A 99 3.69 -7.75 -6.35
N THR A 100 2.92 -7.44 -5.31
CA THR A 100 2.48 -6.07 -5.02
C THR A 100 3.69 -5.16 -4.75
N ALA A 101 4.65 -5.61 -3.94
CA ALA A 101 5.84 -4.83 -3.60
C ALA A 101 6.79 -4.58 -4.79
N MET A 102 6.55 -5.16 -5.97
CA MET A 102 7.29 -4.83 -7.19
C MET A 102 7.16 -3.37 -7.61
N TYR A 103 6.24 -2.58 -7.02
CA TYR A 103 6.24 -1.13 -7.17
C TYR A 103 7.60 -0.50 -6.76
N ILE A 104 8.41 -1.18 -5.94
CA ILE A 104 9.76 -0.73 -5.56
C ILE A 104 10.70 -0.53 -6.76
N ILE A 105 10.53 -1.32 -7.82
CA ILE A 105 11.24 -1.17 -9.09
C ILE A 105 10.55 -0.11 -9.95
N LEU A 106 9.22 -0.15 -10.00
CA LEU A 106 8.42 0.66 -10.90
C LEU A 106 8.45 2.15 -10.51
N VAL A 107 8.44 2.49 -9.22
CA VAL A 107 8.46 3.88 -8.75
C VAL A 107 9.71 4.63 -9.21
N PRO A 108 10.94 4.17 -8.95
CA PRO A 108 12.12 4.87 -9.45
C PRO A 108 12.23 4.83 -10.99
N LEU A 109 11.78 3.75 -11.64
CA LEU A 109 11.78 3.64 -13.10
C LEU A 109 10.83 4.68 -13.73
N LEU A 110 9.60 4.77 -13.27
CA LEU A 110 8.65 5.79 -13.71
C LEU A 110 9.12 7.21 -13.36
N GLY A 111 9.82 7.36 -12.23
CA GLY A 111 10.44 8.62 -11.82
C GLY A 111 11.47 9.15 -12.85
N ILE A 112 12.19 8.26 -13.54
CA ILE A 112 13.14 8.65 -14.61
C ILE A 112 12.40 9.33 -15.77
N PHE A 113 11.25 8.79 -16.20
CA PHE A 113 10.41 9.41 -17.24
C PHE A 113 9.90 10.79 -16.80
N MET A 114 9.80 11.05 -15.51
CA MET A 114 9.46 12.34 -14.93
C MET A 114 10.69 13.25 -14.71
N LYS A 115 11.83 12.93 -15.37
CA LYS A 115 13.12 13.65 -15.26
C LYS A 115 13.74 13.63 -13.85
N ARG A 116 13.33 12.70 -13.00
CA ARG A 116 13.99 12.48 -11.70
C ARG A 116 15.15 11.52 -11.91
N LYS A 117 16.25 11.78 -11.23
CA LYS A 117 17.45 10.91 -11.28
C LYS A 117 17.68 10.31 -9.88
N PRO A 118 17.18 9.09 -9.63
CA PRO A 118 17.47 8.41 -8.37
C PRO A 118 18.97 8.27 -8.17
N SER A 119 19.41 8.32 -6.91
CA SER A 119 20.82 8.15 -6.56
C SER A 119 21.30 6.73 -6.83
N LYS A 120 22.62 6.53 -6.95
CA LYS A 120 23.21 5.19 -7.09
C LYS A 120 22.83 4.27 -5.91
N THR A 121 22.73 4.84 -4.71
CA THR A 121 22.28 4.11 -3.51
C THR A 121 20.87 3.56 -3.65
N ILE A 122 19.95 4.31 -4.27
CA ILE A 122 18.59 3.82 -4.52
C ILE A 122 18.61 2.61 -5.44
N TYR A 123 19.39 2.61 -6.53
CA TYR A 123 19.48 1.44 -7.42
C TYR A 123 20.01 0.19 -6.71
N ILE A 124 21.06 0.35 -5.89
CA ILE A 124 21.62 -0.77 -5.11
C ILE A 124 20.59 -1.25 -4.07
N SER A 125 19.90 -0.33 -3.41
CA SER A 125 18.83 -0.66 -2.45
C SER A 125 17.67 -1.42 -3.12
N VAL A 126 17.27 -1.03 -4.33
CA VAL A 126 16.23 -1.72 -5.10
C VAL A 126 16.66 -3.16 -5.42
N VAL A 127 17.89 -3.37 -5.88
CA VAL A 127 18.40 -4.72 -6.17
C VAL A 127 18.43 -5.59 -4.90
N LEU A 128 18.91 -5.04 -3.79
CA LEU A 128 18.90 -5.74 -2.49
C LEU A 128 17.49 -6.08 -2.02
N ALA A 129 16.58 -5.12 -2.15
CA ALA A 129 15.18 -5.31 -1.74
C ALA A 129 14.47 -6.37 -2.61
N VAL A 130 14.68 -6.35 -3.93
CA VAL A 130 14.11 -7.36 -4.84
C VAL A 130 14.65 -8.75 -4.52
N ALA A 131 15.95 -8.88 -4.24
CA ALA A 131 16.53 -10.14 -3.81
C ALA A 131 15.94 -10.62 -2.47
N GLY A 132 15.77 -9.70 -1.51
CA GLY A 132 15.11 -9.98 -0.23
C GLY A 132 13.67 -10.42 -0.39
N LEU A 133 12.89 -9.70 -1.19
CA LEU A 133 11.50 -10.03 -1.51
C LEU A 133 11.37 -11.40 -2.18
N TYR A 134 12.29 -11.72 -3.10
CA TYR A 134 12.30 -13.04 -3.76
C TYR A 134 12.51 -14.16 -2.73
N LEU A 135 13.46 -14.00 -1.82
CA LEU A 135 13.73 -14.98 -0.76
C LEU A 135 12.57 -15.12 0.23
N LEU A 136 11.84 -14.03 0.48
CA LEU A 136 10.68 -14.02 1.36
C LEU A 136 9.49 -14.80 0.80
N SER A 137 9.28 -14.77 -0.52
CA SER A 137 7.95 -15.14 -1.03
C SER A 137 7.95 -16.03 -2.26
N CYS A 138 9.10 -16.25 -2.92
CA CYS A 138 9.15 -16.95 -4.19
C CYS A 138 10.03 -18.21 -4.21
N VAL A 139 10.69 -18.54 -3.12
CA VAL A 139 11.53 -19.74 -3.06
C VAL A 139 10.65 -20.99 -3.16
N GLY A 140 10.86 -21.79 -4.21
CA GLY A 140 10.07 -23.01 -4.49
C GLY A 140 8.78 -22.79 -5.29
N VAL A 141 8.44 -21.54 -5.65
CA VAL A 141 7.28 -21.25 -6.49
C VAL A 141 7.68 -21.31 -7.98
N THR A 142 7.12 -22.25 -8.72
CA THR A 142 7.51 -22.52 -10.13
C THR A 142 6.45 -22.15 -11.16
N THR A 143 5.23 -21.80 -10.73
CA THR A 143 4.11 -21.56 -11.65
C THR A 143 3.65 -20.10 -11.61
N ILE A 144 3.39 -19.54 -12.78
CA ILE A 144 2.74 -18.23 -12.95
C ILE A 144 1.25 -18.47 -13.23
N ASN A 145 0.39 -17.81 -12.46
CA ASN A 145 -1.06 -17.90 -12.62
C ASN A 145 -1.67 -16.53 -13.02
N ARG A 146 -2.99 -16.50 -13.25
CA ARG A 146 -3.70 -15.25 -13.61
C ARG A 146 -3.66 -14.21 -12.49
N GLY A 147 -3.67 -14.64 -11.23
CA GLY A 147 -3.55 -13.77 -10.07
C GLY A 147 -2.21 -13.03 -10.04
N ASP A 148 -1.12 -13.71 -10.44
CA ASP A 148 0.21 -13.08 -10.50
C ASP A 148 0.24 -11.91 -11.49
N LEU A 149 -0.41 -12.04 -12.66
CA LEU A 149 -0.49 -10.95 -13.63
C LEU A 149 -1.33 -9.78 -13.11
N MET A 150 -2.41 -10.06 -12.40
CA MET A 150 -3.23 -9.02 -11.74
C MET A 150 -2.41 -8.29 -10.67
N LEU A 151 -1.63 -9.01 -9.88
CA LEU A 151 -0.77 -8.43 -8.85
C LEU A 151 0.39 -7.59 -9.43
N LEU A 152 0.96 -7.96 -10.57
CA LEU A 152 1.91 -7.11 -11.28
C LEU A 152 1.24 -5.84 -11.81
N GLY A 153 0.02 -5.93 -12.32
CA GLY A 153 -0.80 -4.78 -12.67
C GLY A 153 -1.12 -3.89 -11.46
N CYS A 154 -1.41 -4.50 -10.31
CA CYS A 154 -1.57 -3.84 -9.03
C CYS A 154 -0.30 -3.05 -8.64
N ALA A 155 0.89 -3.65 -8.74
CA ALA A 155 2.15 -2.99 -8.45
C ALA A 155 2.36 -1.74 -9.32
N LEU A 156 2.02 -1.81 -10.62
CA LEU A 156 2.07 -0.67 -11.52
C LEU A 156 1.10 0.44 -11.09
N ALA A 157 -0.13 0.08 -10.75
CA ALA A 157 -1.13 1.05 -10.29
C ALA A 157 -0.74 1.69 -8.95
N PHE A 158 -0.18 0.94 -8.00
CA PHE A 158 0.39 1.51 -6.78
C PHE A 158 1.58 2.41 -7.05
N ALA A 159 2.46 2.08 -8.00
CA ALA A 159 3.55 2.97 -8.39
C ALA A 159 3.03 4.34 -8.87
N PHE A 160 1.96 4.35 -9.66
CA PHE A 160 1.28 5.61 -10.05
C PHE A 160 0.65 6.32 -8.84
N GLN A 161 -0.04 5.60 -7.95
CA GLN A 161 -0.64 6.20 -6.76
C GLN A 161 0.43 6.86 -5.86
N ILE A 162 1.56 6.19 -5.63
CA ILE A 162 2.70 6.71 -4.86
C ILE A 162 3.25 7.99 -5.50
N LEU A 163 3.44 8.00 -6.82
CA LEU A 163 3.93 9.16 -7.56
C LEU A 163 2.91 10.31 -7.57
N PHE A 164 1.62 10.02 -7.72
CA PHE A 164 0.56 11.04 -7.68
C PHE A 164 0.43 11.69 -6.31
N VAL A 165 0.58 10.92 -5.22
CA VAL A 165 0.63 11.48 -3.86
C VAL A 165 1.79 12.46 -3.71
N GLU A 166 2.98 12.14 -4.23
CA GLU A 166 4.13 13.05 -4.18
C GLU A 166 3.91 14.31 -5.03
N ILE A 167 3.36 14.16 -6.25
CA ILE A 167 3.19 15.29 -7.19
C ILE A 167 2.09 16.24 -6.73
N PHE A 168 0.96 15.68 -6.32
CA PHE A 168 -0.25 16.45 -6.09
C PHE A 168 -0.57 16.68 -4.61
N GLY A 169 0.00 15.87 -3.70
CA GLY A 169 -0.32 15.89 -2.27
C GLY A 169 0.33 17.02 -1.48
N ASN A 170 1.29 17.75 -2.09
CA ASN A 170 2.01 18.80 -1.38
C ASN A 170 1.09 19.96 -0.98
N GLY A 171 1.17 20.34 0.31
CA GLY A 171 0.37 21.42 0.88
C GLY A 171 -1.07 21.02 1.27
N LEU A 172 -1.49 19.77 1.05
CA LEU A 172 -2.80 19.26 1.46
C LEU A 172 -2.73 18.58 2.84
N ASN A 173 -3.86 18.57 3.57
CA ASN A 173 -3.99 17.76 4.77
C ASN A 173 -3.98 16.27 4.38
N GLY A 174 -3.13 15.45 5.04
CA GLY A 174 -2.96 14.04 4.69
C GLY A 174 -4.23 13.19 4.91
N VAL A 175 -4.96 13.44 6.01
CA VAL A 175 -6.24 12.76 6.28
C VAL A 175 -7.26 13.13 5.22
N GLN A 176 -7.33 14.39 4.82
CA GLN A 176 -8.29 14.88 3.85
C GLN A 176 -8.01 14.34 2.43
N LEU A 177 -6.73 14.32 2.02
CA LEU A 177 -6.36 13.73 0.74
C LEU A 177 -6.63 12.23 0.71
N ASN A 178 -6.33 11.53 1.81
CA ASN A 178 -6.66 10.10 1.94
C ASN A 178 -8.17 9.87 1.86
N CYS A 179 -8.96 10.66 2.57
CA CYS A 179 -10.41 10.56 2.51
C CYS A 179 -10.93 10.79 1.07
N ALA A 180 -10.43 11.80 0.36
CA ALA A 180 -10.81 12.09 -1.01
C ALA A 180 -10.47 10.94 -1.97
N GLN A 181 -9.25 10.38 -1.90
CA GLN A 181 -8.91 9.21 -2.73
C GLN A 181 -9.73 7.97 -2.39
N CYS A 182 -10.05 7.75 -1.11
CA CYS A 182 -10.91 6.65 -0.68
C CYS A 182 -12.36 6.80 -1.16
N ILE A 183 -12.90 8.02 -1.19
CA ILE A 183 -14.23 8.28 -1.76
C ILE A 183 -14.25 7.90 -3.25
N VAL A 184 -13.25 8.33 -4.03
CA VAL A 184 -13.16 7.98 -5.46
C VAL A 184 -13.01 6.48 -5.66
N ASN A 185 -12.10 5.85 -4.91
CA ASN A 185 -11.92 4.40 -4.91
C ASN A 185 -13.23 3.66 -4.56
N GLY A 186 -13.92 4.08 -3.52
CA GLY A 186 -15.17 3.46 -3.07
C GLY A 186 -16.30 3.58 -4.08
N VAL A 187 -16.45 4.75 -4.72
CA VAL A 187 -17.45 4.95 -5.78
C VAL A 187 -17.19 4.05 -6.97
N LEU A 188 -15.94 3.99 -7.45
CA LEU A 188 -15.58 3.13 -8.58
C LEU A 188 -15.73 1.64 -8.21
N SER A 189 -15.33 1.25 -7.01
CA SER A 189 -15.50 -0.13 -6.51
C SER A 189 -16.98 -0.51 -6.37
N ALA A 190 -17.83 0.42 -5.89
CA ALA A 190 -19.25 0.18 -5.78
C ALA A 190 -19.92 -0.02 -7.16
N ILE A 191 -19.49 0.72 -8.18
CA ILE A 191 -19.99 0.52 -9.54
C ILE A 191 -19.65 -0.89 -10.02
N VAL A 192 -18.39 -1.35 -9.83
CA VAL A 192 -17.99 -2.70 -10.26
C VAL A 192 -18.71 -3.77 -9.43
N MET A 193 -18.80 -3.62 -8.12
CA MET A 193 -19.54 -4.51 -7.23
C MET A 193 -20.98 -4.70 -7.72
N LEU A 194 -21.72 -3.61 -7.97
CA LEU A 194 -23.12 -3.66 -8.40
C LEU A 194 -23.31 -4.25 -9.79
N LEU A 195 -22.31 -4.22 -10.66
CA LEU A 195 -22.40 -4.75 -12.01
C LEU A 195 -21.99 -6.23 -12.12
N PHE A 196 -21.13 -6.72 -11.23
CA PHE A 196 -20.46 -8.00 -11.40
C PHE A 196 -20.51 -8.92 -10.18
N GLU A 197 -20.94 -8.43 -9.01
CA GLU A 197 -21.00 -9.21 -7.77
C GLU A 197 -22.41 -9.21 -7.19
N GLU A 198 -22.71 -10.20 -6.36
CA GLU A 198 -23.99 -10.32 -5.63
C GLU A 198 -23.74 -10.19 -4.11
N PRO A 199 -23.71 -8.96 -3.56
CA PRO A 199 -23.39 -8.74 -2.16
C PRO A 199 -24.38 -9.43 -1.22
N ASN A 200 -23.89 -10.31 -0.35
CA ASN A 200 -24.69 -10.99 0.68
C ASN A 200 -24.46 -10.32 2.04
N MET A 201 -25.52 -9.76 2.64
CA MET A 201 -25.42 -9.04 3.92
C MET A 201 -25.05 -9.93 5.09
N GLU A 202 -25.42 -11.22 5.07
CA GLU A 202 -25.04 -12.18 6.11
C GLU A 202 -23.53 -12.44 6.07
N ALA A 203 -22.99 -12.70 4.87
CA ALA A 203 -21.55 -12.87 4.65
C ALA A 203 -20.76 -11.60 4.99
N ILE A 204 -21.25 -10.41 4.61
CA ILE A 204 -20.61 -9.12 4.96
C ILE A 204 -20.58 -8.97 6.49
N THR A 205 -21.66 -9.32 7.18
CA THR A 205 -21.70 -9.25 8.64
C THR A 205 -20.74 -10.25 9.28
N ALA A 206 -20.63 -11.46 8.75
CA ALA A 206 -19.66 -12.44 9.20
C ALA A 206 -18.21 -11.96 9.01
N CYS A 207 -17.96 -11.16 7.96
CA CYS A 207 -16.66 -10.57 7.62
C CYS A 207 -16.32 -9.29 8.41
N TRP A 208 -17.06 -8.94 9.47
CA TRP A 208 -16.94 -7.65 10.17
C TRP A 208 -15.53 -7.34 10.68
N LEU A 209 -14.82 -8.33 11.24
CA LEU A 209 -13.50 -8.12 11.82
C LEU A 209 -12.42 -7.85 10.76
N PRO A 210 -12.29 -8.64 9.67
CA PRO A 210 -11.44 -8.30 8.53
C PRO A 210 -11.77 -6.93 7.93
N LEU A 211 -13.05 -6.59 7.77
CA LEU A 211 -13.49 -5.30 7.24
C LEU A 211 -13.10 -4.13 8.15
N MET A 212 -13.28 -4.25 9.46
CA MET A 212 -12.88 -3.24 10.44
C MET A 212 -11.38 -2.99 10.39
N TYR A 213 -10.58 -4.06 10.39
CA TYR A 213 -9.14 -3.98 10.30
C TYR A 213 -8.68 -3.33 8.99
N ALA A 214 -9.13 -3.86 7.86
CA ALA A 214 -8.78 -3.35 6.54
C ALA A 214 -9.34 -1.94 6.26
N GLY A 215 -10.50 -1.59 6.80
CA GLY A 215 -11.10 -0.27 6.66
C GLY A 215 -10.45 0.78 7.53
N ILE A 216 -10.46 0.60 8.84
CA ILE A 216 -10.01 1.64 9.77
C ILE A 216 -8.48 1.70 9.80
N LEU A 217 -7.80 0.58 10.05
CA LEU A 217 -6.34 0.60 10.21
C LEU A 217 -5.63 0.69 8.87
N SER A 218 -5.95 -0.17 7.91
CA SER A 218 -5.23 -0.17 6.63
C SER A 218 -5.63 1.03 5.77
N MET A 219 -6.90 1.19 5.43
CA MET A 219 -7.35 2.24 4.53
C MET A 219 -7.40 3.62 5.20
N GLY A 220 -7.87 3.70 6.44
CA GLY A 220 -7.95 4.96 7.19
C GLY A 220 -6.61 5.45 7.70
N VAL A 221 -5.92 4.65 8.50
CA VAL A 221 -4.68 5.05 9.18
C VAL A 221 -3.45 4.89 8.29
N ALA A 222 -3.20 3.70 7.72
CA ALA A 222 -1.93 3.42 7.03
C ALA A 222 -1.77 4.26 5.74
N PHE A 223 -2.81 4.40 4.89
CA PHE A 223 -2.72 5.30 3.73
C PHE A 223 -2.59 6.78 4.13
N THR A 224 -3.17 7.20 5.26
CA THR A 224 -2.93 8.54 5.80
C THR A 224 -1.46 8.71 6.21
N LEU A 225 -0.89 7.72 6.90
CA LEU A 225 0.52 7.72 7.29
C LEU A 225 1.46 7.67 6.07
N GLN A 226 1.09 6.96 5.00
CA GLN A 226 1.79 7.01 3.72
C GLN A 226 1.86 8.44 3.18
N ILE A 227 0.72 9.10 3.05
CA ILE A 227 0.67 10.48 2.53
C ILE A 227 1.47 11.43 3.41
N VAL A 228 1.36 11.29 4.73
CA VAL A 228 2.14 12.09 5.69
C VAL A 228 3.63 11.78 5.56
N GLY A 229 4.01 10.51 5.43
CA GLY A 229 5.40 10.09 5.28
C GLY A 229 6.04 10.61 4.01
N GLN A 230 5.31 10.54 2.89
CA GLN A 230 5.75 11.03 1.58
C GLN A 230 5.91 12.56 1.49
N LYS A 231 5.41 13.34 2.46
CA LYS A 231 5.74 14.77 2.57
C LYS A 231 7.19 15.04 2.97
N TYR A 232 7.86 14.05 3.55
CA TYR A 232 9.23 14.16 4.06
C TYR A 232 10.24 13.35 3.27
N LEU A 233 9.80 12.52 2.33
CA LEU A 233 10.63 11.59 1.57
C LEU A 233 10.15 11.55 0.12
N ASP A 234 11.11 11.53 -0.81
CA ASP A 234 10.83 11.26 -2.22
C ASP A 234 10.22 9.87 -2.41
N SER A 235 9.46 9.66 -3.49
CA SER A 235 8.75 8.40 -3.75
C SER A 235 9.68 7.19 -3.83
N ALA A 236 10.91 7.32 -4.36
CA ALA A 236 11.81 6.19 -4.49
C ALA A 236 12.28 5.64 -3.12
N PRO A 237 12.86 6.42 -2.19
CA PRO A 237 13.17 5.91 -0.84
C PRO A 237 11.91 5.54 -0.05
N ALA A 238 10.78 6.23 -0.26
CA ALA A 238 9.52 5.88 0.36
C ALA A 238 9.02 4.50 -0.07
N SER A 239 9.09 4.15 -1.37
CA SER A 239 8.68 2.84 -1.89
C SER A 239 9.54 1.70 -1.33
N ILE A 240 10.83 1.94 -1.10
CA ILE A 240 11.71 0.94 -0.46
C ILE A 240 11.29 0.69 1.00
N ILE A 241 10.93 1.74 1.76
CA ILE A 241 10.42 1.54 3.12
C ILE A 241 9.07 0.81 3.07
N MET A 242 8.18 1.22 2.17
CA MET A 242 6.84 0.65 2.07
C MET A 242 6.87 -0.84 1.69
N SER A 243 7.86 -1.31 0.92
CA SER A 243 8.00 -2.74 0.59
C SER A 243 8.30 -3.65 1.79
N LEU A 244 8.63 -3.08 2.96
CA LEU A 244 8.70 -3.84 4.23
C LEU A 244 7.36 -4.45 4.64
N GLU A 245 6.24 -4.07 4.01
CA GLU A 245 4.96 -4.73 4.22
C GLU A 245 5.05 -6.25 4.01
N SER A 246 5.86 -6.70 3.04
CA SER A 246 6.11 -8.13 2.80
C SER A 246 6.87 -8.81 3.96
N VAL A 247 7.83 -8.10 4.56
CA VAL A 247 8.52 -8.59 5.77
C VAL A 247 7.55 -8.71 6.94
N PHE A 248 6.74 -7.67 7.15
CA PHE A 248 5.75 -7.70 8.24
C PHE A 248 4.63 -8.69 7.99
N ALA A 249 4.29 -9.03 6.73
CA ALA A 249 3.36 -10.10 6.41
C ALA A 249 3.89 -11.46 6.85
N VAL A 250 5.15 -11.78 6.55
CA VAL A 250 5.81 -13.03 6.99
C VAL A 250 5.92 -13.08 8.52
N LEU A 251 6.34 -11.98 9.15
CA LEU A 251 6.42 -11.91 10.61
C LEU A 251 5.03 -12.06 11.28
N ALA A 252 3.98 -11.52 10.67
CA ALA A 252 2.62 -11.68 11.17
C ALA A 252 2.14 -13.14 11.02
N GLY A 253 2.43 -13.81 9.90
CA GLY A 253 2.18 -15.24 9.72
C GLY A 253 2.86 -16.08 10.79
N TRP A 254 4.15 -15.81 11.04
CA TRP A 254 4.90 -16.49 12.09
C TRP A 254 4.32 -16.26 13.52
N LEU A 255 4.04 -15.00 13.87
CA LEU A 255 3.60 -14.66 15.24
C LEU A 255 2.13 -14.97 15.50
N ILE A 256 1.25 -14.80 14.51
CA ILE A 256 -0.21 -14.90 14.67
C ILE A 256 -0.72 -16.28 14.27
N LEU A 257 -0.21 -16.84 13.17
CA LEU A 257 -0.65 -18.13 12.64
C LEU A 257 0.23 -19.31 13.08
N GLY A 258 1.35 -19.04 13.77
CA GLY A 258 2.27 -20.09 14.23
C GLY A 258 3.07 -20.74 13.11
N GLU A 259 3.18 -20.08 11.95
CA GLU A 259 3.98 -20.55 10.82
C GLU A 259 5.47 -20.58 11.18
N THR A 260 6.24 -21.46 10.55
CA THR A 260 7.69 -21.53 10.79
C THR A 260 8.45 -20.75 9.73
N MET A 261 9.31 -19.82 10.15
CA MET A 261 10.17 -19.10 9.23
C MET A 261 11.28 -20.01 8.70
N THR A 262 11.42 -20.06 7.39
CA THR A 262 12.54 -20.72 6.70
C THR A 262 13.82 -19.88 6.78
N THR A 263 14.97 -20.51 6.54
CA THR A 263 16.26 -19.80 6.43
C THR A 263 16.22 -18.77 5.31
N ALA A 264 15.56 -19.07 4.19
CA ALA A 264 15.43 -18.15 3.06
C ALA A 264 14.65 -16.89 3.45
N GLU A 265 13.53 -17.04 4.15
CA GLU A 265 12.72 -15.91 4.65
C GLU A 265 13.50 -15.07 5.65
N THR A 266 14.25 -15.69 6.56
CA THR A 266 15.10 -14.96 7.51
C THR A 266 16.16 -14.12 6.78
N ILE A 267 16.86 -14.68 5.79
CA ILE A 267 17.83 -13.94 4.96
C ILE A 267 17.11 -12.84 4.18
N GLY A 268 15.93 -13.11 3.63
CA GLY A 268 15.10 -12.14 2.92
C GLY A 268 14.78 -10.93 3.78
N CYS A 269 14.35 -11.14 5.04
CA CYS A 269 14.11 -10.07 6.00
C CYS A 269 15.36 -9.20 6.21
N VAL A 270 16.52 -9.82 6.42
CA VAL A 270 17.79 -9.09 6.65
C VAL A 270 18.13 -8.23 5.43
N LEU A 271 17.99 -8.76 4.21
CA LEU A 271 18.25 -8.01 2.97
C LEU A 271 17.31 -6.84 2.81
N MET A 272 16.02 -7.02 3.12
CA MET A 272 15.03 -5.94 3.07
C MET A 272 15.36 -4.81 4.04
N PHE A 273 15.68 -5.12 5.30
CA PHE A 273 16.11 -4.09 6.26
C PHE A 273 17.40 -3.40 5.84
N ALA A 274 18.39 -4.14 5.31
CA ALA A 274 19.61 -3.57 4.76
C ALA A 274 19.33 -2.61 3.59
N ALA A 275 18.44 -2.98 2.69
CA ALA A 275 18.00 -2.14 1.58
C ALA A 275 17.36 -0.82 2.07
N VAL A 276 16.48 -0.90 3.07
CA VAL A 276 15.86 0.29 3.66
C VAL A 276 16.92 1.21 4.28
N ILE A 277 17.82 0.68 5.09
CA ILE A 277 18.89 1.48 5.71
C ILE A 277 19.74 2.14 4.62
N LEU A 278 20.17 1.38 3.60
CA LEU A 278 20.98 1.91 2.50
C LEU A 278 20.27 3.03 1.73
N SER A 279 18.97 2.90 1.49
CA SER A 279 18.17 3.90 0.77
C SER A 279 18.09 5.25 1.47
N GLN A 280 18.31 5.29 2.79
CA GLN A 280 18.29 6.51 3.59
C GLN A 280 19.68 7.19 3.71
N ILE A 281 20.74 6.59 3.16
CA ILE A 281 22.09 7.17 3.22
C ILE A 281 22.24 8.22 2.12
N PRO A 282 22.49 9.51 2.46
CA PRO A 282 22.75 10.56 1.48
C PRO A 282 24.03 10.26 0.66
N GLU A 283 23.98 10.49 -0.66
CA GLU A 283 25.16 10.31 -1.55
C GLU A 283 26.41 11.11 -1.11
N SER A 284 26.21 12.23 -0.43
CA SER A 284 27.30 13.05 0.09
C SER A 284 28.21 12.33 1.08
N ILE A 285 27.68 11.32 1.80
CA ILE A 285 28.48 10.51 2.75
C ILE A 285 29.33 9.50 1.99
N ILE A 286 28.84 8.96 0.88
CA ILE A 286 29.53 7.93 0.07
C ILE A 286 30.64 8.58 -0.76
N LYS A 287 30.41 9.77 -1.32
CA LYS A 287 31.41 10.51 -2.13
C LYS A 287 32.57 11.09 -1.30
N LYS A 288 32.47 11.16 0.03
CA LYS A 288 33.56 11.60 0.90
C LYS A 288 34.59 10.49 1.24
N LYS A 289 34.34 9.23 0.85
CA LYS A 289 35.19 8.08 1.13
C LYS A 289 35.90 7.53 -0.13
N THR A 290 35.71 8.13 -1.29
CA THR A 290 36.43 7.90 -2.55
C THR A 290 37.18 9.16 -2.94
#